data_9e30ccbf190b4371e69fa269c644d780
#
_entry.id   9e30ccbf190b4371e69fa269c644d780
#
_cell.length_a   1.000
_cell.length_b   1.000
_cell.length_c   1.000
_cell.angle_alpha   90.00
_cell.angle_beta   90.00
_cell.angle_gamma   90.00
#
_symmetry.space_group_name_H-M   'P 1'
#
loop_
_entity.id
_entity.type
_entity.pdbx_description
1 polymer ?
#
loop_
_entity_poly.entity_id
_entity_poly.type
_entity_poly.pdbx_seq_one_letter_code
_entity_poly.pdbx_strand_id
1 'polypeptide(L)'
;MYRISNFTDNDDIRVLDTLGPFSVIEYLRDLSVMPGNAQNAYFCNEMNVRKRQVLCDLSKAQVTVQAGAMQWMVGKVNATTGVKGVGDLFGKALRGSVTGESAIKPEYTGNGLLVLEPTYKHILLLDLADWNGSIVLDDGLFLACDSRLKHKTVMRSNFSSAVAGNEGLFNLGIVGNEGVVCLESACPKEELVTIELQDDVLKVDGNMAIAWSGSLNFTVERSGKSLVGSAASGEGLVNVYRGTGKVLLAPVRD
;
A
#
# COMPACT_ATOMS: atom_id res chain seq x y z
N MET A 1 24.74 20.62 6.73
CA MET A 1 24.51 20.44 5.27
C MET A 1 25.09 19.09 4.92
N TYR A 2 24.37 18.22 4.17
CA TYR A 2 24.88 16.94 3.67
C TYR A 2 24.89 16.96 2.14
N ARG A 3 25.65 16.07 1.55
CA ARG A 3 25.68 15.79 0.11
C ARG A 3 25.59 14.30 -0.08
N ILE A 4 24.73 13.87 -1.00
CA ILE A 4 24.63 12.49 -1.47
C ILE A 4 25.18 12.48 -2.88
N SER A 5 26.02 11.52 -3.18
CA SER A 5 26.61 11.32 -4.52
C SER A 5 26.42 9.86 -4.93
N ASN A 6 26.36 9.60 -6.21
CA ASN A 6 26.20 8.28 -6.80
C ASN A 6 24.87 7.60 -6.35
N PHE A 7 23.82 8.39 -6.31
CA PHE A 7 22.48 7.93 -5.98
C PHE A 7 21.48 8.37 -7.07
N THR A 8 20.73 9.45 -6.89
CA THR A 8 19.81 9.95 -7.93
C THR A 8 20.53 10.62 -9.11
N ASP A 9 21.83 10.87 -8.99
CA ASP A 9 22.77 11.32 -10.03
C ASP A 9 23.51 10.17 -10.74
N ASN A 10 23.06 8.92 -10.54
CA ASN A 10 23.63 7.70 -11.12
C ASN A 10 22.80 7.27 -12.34
N ASP A 11 23.47 6.91 -13.46
CA ASP A 11 22.82 6.48 -14.71
C ASP A 11 22.19 5.07 -14.63
N ASP A 12 22.50 4.31 -13.58
CA ASP A 12 21.86 3.03 -13.26
C ASP A 12 20.57 3.17 -12.43
N ILE A 13 20.19 4.40 -12.08
CA ILE A 13 19.00 4.71 -11.29
C ILE A 13 18.16 5.75 -12.03
N ARG A 14 16.86 5.53 -12.10
CA ARG A 14 15.93 6.53 -12.62
C ARG A 14 14.81 6.84 -11.62
N VAL A 15 14.34 8.08 -11.63
CA VAL A 15 13.12 8.47 -10.93
C VAL A 15 11.93 8.09 -11.80
N LEU A 16 11.04 7.26 -11.26
CA LEU A 16 9.81 6.81 -11.94
C LEU A 16 8.66 7.79 -11.75
N ASP A 17 8.47 8.24 -10.50
CA ASP A 17 7.35 9.09 -10.13
C ASP A 17 7.74 9.99 -8.96
N THR A 18 7.08 11.15 -8.84
CA THR A 18 7.24 12.05 -7.69
C THR A 18 5.90 12.71 -7.38
N LEU A 19 5.44 12.57 -6.14
CA LEU A 19 4.22 13.20 -5.66
C LEU A 19 4.39 13.61 -4.19
N GLY A 20 4.14 14.88 -3.88
CA GLY A 20 4.32 15.43 -2.54
C GLY A 20 5.75 15.24 -2.01
N PRO A 21 5.93 14.64 -0.83
CA PRO A 21 7.25 14.35 -0.26
C PRO A 21 7.91 13.08 -0.82
N PHE A 22 7.21 12.28 -1.61
CA PHE A 22 7.68 10.98 -2.07
C PHE A 22 8.25 11.04 -3.48
N SER A 23 9.38 10.37 -3.69
CA SER A 23 9.91 10.05 -5.01
C SER A 23 10.19 8.56 -5.09
N VAL A 24 9.79 7.93 -6.19
CA VAL A 24 10.03 6.51 -6.46
C VAL A 24 11.20 6.40 -7.41
N ILE A 25 12.24 5.67 -7.02
CA ILE A 25 13.37 5.33 -7.90
C ILE A 25 13.33 3.87 -8.29
N GLU A 26 13.90 3.56 -9.44
CA GLU A 26 14.08 2.21 -9.96
C GLU A 26 15.54 1.99 -10.35
N TYR A 27 16.06 0.82 -9.96
CA TYR A 27 17.41 0.38 -10.32
C TYR A 27 17.36 -0.29 -11.70
N LEU A 28 18.00 0.35 -12.69
CA LEU A 28 18.04 -0.14 -14.07
C LEU A 28 19.03 -1.28 -14.25
N ARG A 29 20.14 -1.26 -13.49
CA ARG A 29 21.16 -2.31 -13.47
C ARG A 29 21.59 -2.58 -12.03
N ASP A 30 21.97 -3.82 -11.75
CA ASP A 30 22.64 -4.22 -10.53
C ASP A 30 24.06 -4.69 -10.88
N LEU A 31 25.04 -3.80 -10.71
CA LEU A 31 26.44 -4.08 -11.04
C LEU A 31 27.14 -5.00 -10.03
N SER A 32 26.47 -5.30 -8.90
CA SER A 32 26.96 -6.19 -7.84
C SER A 32 26.45 -7.64 -7.98
N VAL A 33 25.81 -7.96 -9.10
CA VAL A 33 25.33 -9.32 -9.39
C VAL A 33 26.47 -10.33 -9.40
N MET A 34 26.32 -11.41 -8.64
CA MET A 34 27.26 -12.51 -8.59
C MET A 34 27.13 -13.42 -9.84
N PRO A 35 28.23 -14.04 -10.33
CA PRO A 35 28.18 -14.89 -11.51
C PRO A 35 27.12 -15.98 -11.49
N GLY A 36 26.86 -16.59 -10.32
CA GLY A 36 25.82 -17.63 -10.16
C GLY A 36 24.38 -17.14 -10.34
N ASN A 37 24.13 -15.82 -10.20
CA ASN A 37 22.83 -15.21 -10.36
C ASN A 37 22.70 -14.34 -11.63
N ALA A 38 23.76 -14.21 -12.42
CA ALA A 38 23.82 -13.29 -13.55
C ALA A 38 22.73 -13.56 -14.60
N GLN A 39 22.48 -14.82 -14.92
CA GLN A 39 21.46 -15.22 -15.88
C GLN A 39 20.05 -14.84 -15.38
N ASN A 40 19.73 -15.16 -14.12
CA ASN A 40 18.43 -14.83 -13.54
C ASN A 40 18.25 -13.30 -13.48
N ALA A 41 19.25 -12.56 -13.03
CA ALA A 41 19.22 -11.09 -12.98
C ALA A 41 19.02 -10.47 -14.36
N TYR A 42 19.63 -11.02 -15.41
CA TYR A 42 19.43 -10.57 -16.79
C TYR A 42 17.96 -10.73 -17.23
N PHE A 43 17.38 -11.92 -17.06
CA PHE A 43 15.99 -12.16 -17.45
C PHE A 43 14.99 -11.36 -16.59
N CYS A 44 15.23 -11.24 -15.28
CA CYS A 44 14.43 -10.36 -14.43
C CYS A 44 14.42 -8.92 -14.96
N ASN A 45 15.59 -8.39 -15.33
CA ASN A 45 15.71 -7.03 -15.85
C ASN A 45 14.97 -6.85 -17.18
N GLU A 46 15.08 -7.82 -18.11
CA GLU A 46 14.36 -7.83 -19.38
C GLU A 46 12.83 -7.85 -19.18
N MET A 47 12.36 -8.57 -18.18
CA MET A 47 10.93 -8.69 -17.83
C MET A 47 10.44 -7.56 -16.88
N ASN A 48 11.22 -6.48 -16.72
CA ASN A 48 10.90 -5.36 -15.83
C ASN A 48 10.74 -5.74 -14.34
N VAL A 49 11.31 -6.85 -13.92
CA VAL A 49 11.41 -7.27 -12.52
C VAL A 49 12.63 -6.60 -11.90
N ARG A 50 12.46 -5.37 -11.43
CA ARG A 50 13.51 -4.48 -10.95
C ARG A 50 13.26 -4.06 -9.52
N LYS A 51 14.34 -3.74 -8.80
CA LYS A 51 14.23 -3.14 -7.47
C LYS A 51 13.74 -1.70 -7.60
N ARG A 52 12.80 -1.32 -6.73
CA ARG A 52 12.29 0.03 -6.56
C ARG A 52 12.45 0.47 -5.13
N GLN A 53 12.57 1.76 -4.92
CA GLN A 53 12.80 2.31 -3.60
C GLN A 53 12.11 3.66 -3.46
N VAL A 54 11.65 3.99 -2.27
CA VAL A 54 10.99 5.26 -1.98
C VAL A 54 11.91 6.18 -1.21
N LEU A 55 12.02 7.41 -1.68
CA LEU A 55 12.71 8.53 -1.05
C LEU A 55 11.64 9.47 -0.47
N CYS A 56 11.78 9.84 0.79
CA CYS A 56 10.89 10.77 1.48
C CYS A 56 11.65 12.06 1.81
N ASP A 57 11.32 13.14 1.14
CA ASP A 57 11.86 14.48 1.41
C ASP A 57 11.12 15.12 2.58
N LEU A 58 11.71 15.01 3.77
CA LEU A 58 11.11 15.52 5.01
C LEU A 58 11.12 17.06 5.11
N SER A 59 11.80 17.75 4.20
CA SER A 59 11.69 19.21 4.10
C SER A 59 10.36 19.65 3.49
N LYS A 60 9.69 18.78 2.73
CA LYS A 60 8.38 19.04 2.12
C LYS A 60 7.22 18.69 3.05
N ALA A 61 7.27 17.53 3.70
CA ALA A 61 6.27 17.09 4.67
C ALA A 61 6.83 16.01 5.61
N GLN A 62 6.19 15.88 6.76
CA GLN A 62 6.39 14.77 7.67
C GLN A 62 5.72 13.51 7.11
N VAL A 63 6.28 12.34 7.37
CA VAL A 63 5.74 11.08 6.81
C VAL A 63 5.57 10.02 7.88
N THR A 64 4.53 9.22 7.75
CA THR A 64 4.30 7.99 8.50
C THR A 64 4.61 6.82 7.60
N VAL A 65 5.38 5.84 8.08
CA VAL A 65 5.79 4.70 7.27
C VAL A 65 5.41 3.37 7.92
N GLN A 66 5.40 2.30 7.15
CA GLN A 66 5.24 0.94 7.65
C GLN A 66 6.41 0.59 8.58
N ALA A 67 6.12 -0.10 9.69
CA ALA A 67 7.16 -0.52 10.64
C ALA A 67 8.20 -1.40 9.93
N GLY A 68 9.48 -1.07 10.14
CA GLY A 68 10.61 -1.76 9.51
C GLY A 68 10.94 -1.31 8.08
N ALA A 69 10.20 -0.36 7.51
CA ALA A 69 10.44 0.08 6.13
C ALA A 69 11.64 1.03 5.98
N MET A 70 12.16 1.62 7.05
CA MET A 70 13.30 2.53 6.98
C MET A 70 14.59 1.77 6.72
N GLN A 71 15.32 2.14 5.65
CA GLN A 71 16.66 1.64 5.38
C GLN A 71 17.72 2.58 5.94
N TRP A 72 17.68 3.85 5.56
CA TRP A 72 18.58 4.88 6.09
C TRP A 72 17.96 6.27 6.04
N MET A 73 18.55 7.20 6.78
CA MET A 73 18.14 8.61 6.78
C MET A 73 19.34 9.52 6.97
N VAL A 74 19.23 10.75 6.49
CA VAL A 74 20.28 11.77 6.63
C VAL A 74 19.66 13.15 6.85
N GLY A 75 20.35 13.99 7.60
CA GLY A 75 19.90 15.33 7.95
C GLY A 75 19.43 15.42 9.40
N LYS A 76 18.66 16.45 9.72
CA LYS A 76 18.05 16.64 11.04
C LYS A 76 16.70 15.95 11.07
N VAL A 77 16.72 14.64 11.22
CA VAL A 77 15.55 13.77 11.20
C VAL A 77 15.30 13.18 12.57
N ASN A 78 14.04 13.20 13.02
CA ASN A 78 13.58 12.56 14.23
C ASN A 78 12.55 11.49 13.87
N ALA A 79 12.64 10.34 14.53
CA ALA A 79 11.67 9.25 14.41
C ALA A 79 10.89 9.08 15.73
N THR A 80 9.59 8.93 15.66
CA THR A 80 8.74 8.60 16.80
C THR A 80 7.76 7.49 16.46
N THR A 81 7.57 6.56 17.38
CA THR A 81 6.58 5.46 17.22
C THR A 81 5.25 5.77 17.92
N GLY A 82 5.18 6.87 18.68
CA GLY A 82 4.04 7.18 19.52
C GLY A 82 3.76 6.14 20.62
N VAL A 83 4.72 5.21 20.86
CA VAL A 83 4.60 4.17 21.90
C VAL A 83 5.05 4.76 23.23
N LYS A 84 4.13 4.78 24.22
CA LYS A 84 4.38 5.38 25.55
C LYS A 84 4.90 4.39 26.61
N GLY A 85 5.00 3.09 26.27
CA GLY A 85 5.49 2.05 27.19
C GLY A 85 5.08 0.64 26.75
N VAL A 86 5.51 -0.37 27.56
CA VAL A 86 5.30 -1.79 27.24
C VAL A 86 3.82 -2.17 27.10
N GLY A 87 2.95 -1.62 27.94
CA GLY A 87 1.50 -1.87 27.86
C GLY A 87 0.85 -1.30 26.60
N ASP A 88 1.29 -0.13 26.13
CA ASP A 88 0.84 0.48 24.88
C ASP A 88 1.36 -0.31 23.66
N LEU A 89 2.58 -0.84 23.76
CA LEU A 89 3.16 -1.72 22.74
C LEU A 89 2.32 -2.98 22.55
N PHE A 90 1.93 -3.67 23.63
CA PHE A 90 1.06 -4.85 23.55
C PHE A 90 -0.32 -4.53 22.98
N GLY A 91 -0.92 -3.43 23.40
CA GLY A 91 -2.22 -2.99 22.87
C GLY A 91 -2.19 -2.67 21.38
N LYS A 92 -1.10 -2.07 20.88
CA LYS A 92 -0.90 -1.79 19.46
C LYS A 92 -0.55 -3.05 18.66
N ALA A 93 0.27 -3.95 19.22
CA ALA A 93 0.59 -5.23 18.57
C ALA A 93 -0.66 -6.11 18.37
N LEU A 94 -1.56 -6.17 19.36
CA LEU A 94 -2.85 -6.88 19.24
C LEU A 94 -3.75 -6.29 18.14
N ARG A 95 -3.78 -4.97 18.00
CA ARG A 95 -4.54 -4.32 16.92
C ARG A 95 -3.93 -4.58 15.54
N GLY A 96 -2.60 -4.61 15.42
CA GLY A 96 -1.90 -4.92 14.17
C GLY A 96 -2.11 -6.35 13.69
N SER A 97 -2.21 -7.32 14.61
CA SER A 97 -2.48 -8.72 14.25
C SER A 97 -3.88 -8.93 13.66
N VAL A 98 -4.79 -7.99 13.88
CA VAL A 98 -6.18 -8.05 13.39
C VAL A 98 -6.32 -7.48 11.97
N THR A 99 -5.40 -6.59 11.55
CA THR A 99 -5.44 -5.93 10.24
C THR A 99 -4.39 -6.46 9.26
N GLY A 100 -3.60 -7.48 9.62
CA GLY A 100 -2.47 -7.95 8.81
C GLY A 100 -1.31 -6.95 8.68
N GLU A 101 -1.49 -5.71 9.16
CA GLU A 101 -0.48 -4.66 9.14
C GLU A 101 -0.03 -4.29 10.55
N SER A 102 1.20 -3.79 10.70
CA SER A 102 1.67 -3.27 11.99
C SER A 102 0.80 -2.09 12.44
N ALA A 103 0.22 -2.19 13.64
CA ALA A 103 -0.49 -1.08 14.29
C ALA A 103 0.46 0.04 14.73
N ILE A 104 1.77 -0.22 14.75
CA ILE A 104 2.81 0.75 15.04
C ILE A 104 3.35 1.24 13.70
N LYS A 105 3.06 2.48 13.38
CA LYS A 105 3.56 3.14 12.18
C LYS A 105 4.45 4.30 12.63
N PRO A 106 5.79 4.17 12.50
CA PRO A 106 6.70 5.24 12.87
C PRO A 106 6.46 6.48 12.02
N GLU A 107 6.53 7.63 12.69
CA GLU A 107 6.46 8.96 12.06
C GLU A 107 7.85 9.58 12.03
N TYR A 108 8.23 10.13 10.89
CA TYR A 108 9.49 10.81 10.66
C TYR A 108 9.26 12.29 10.38
N THR A 109 9.99 13.13 11.12
CA THR A 109 9.84 14.58 11.11
C THR A 109 11.20 15.25 10.97
N GLY A 110 11.20 16.53 10.60
CA GLY A 110 12.43 17.34 10.57
C GLY A 110 12.79 17.79 9.16
N ASN A 111 14.10 17.93 8.91
CA ASN A 111 14.62 18.39 7.63
C ASN A 111 15.76 17.47 7.17
N GLY A 112 15.47 16.62 6.20
CA GLY A 112 16.41 15.61 5.70
C GLY A 112 15.76 14.70 4.69
N LEU A 113 16.46 13.62 4.35
CA LEU A 113 16.00 12.57 3.47
C LEU A 113 15.85 11.28 4.28
N LEU A 114 14.72 10.62 4.13
CA LEU A 114 14.48 9.26 4.58
C LEU A 114 14.37 8.37 3.35
N VAL A 115 15.06 7.24 3.36
CA VAL A 115 15.03 6.25 2.27
C VAL A 115 14.52 4.94 2.85
N LEU A 116 13.53 4.37 2.16
CA LEU A 116 12.90 3.12 2.58
C LEU A 116 13.63 1.91 2.00
N GLU A 117 13.36 0.71 2.54
CA GLU A 117 13.92 -0.53 2.02
C GLU A 117 13.53 -0.77 0.56
N PRO A 118 14.45 -1.31 -0.28
CA PRO A 118 14.13 -1.62 -1.66
C PRO A 118 13.19 -2.84 -1.75
N THR A 119 12.30 -2.79 -2.74
CA THR A 119 11.34 -3.85 -3.02
C THR A 119 11.31 -4.20 -4.51
N TYR A 120 10.91 -5.42 -4.85
CA TYR A 120 10.57 -5.81 -6.23
C TYR A 120 9.12 -5.52 -6.60
N LYS A 121 8.29 -5.15 -5.63
CA LYS A 121 6.93 -4.71 -5.90
C LYS A 121 6.91 -3.36 -6.61
N HIS A 122 5.81 -3.05 -7.25
CA HIS A 122 5.56 -1.74 -7.82
C HIS A 122 5.13 -0.75 -6.75
N ILE A 123 5.54 0.49 -6.88
CA ILE A 123 5.18 1.55 -5.93
C ILE A 123 4.16 2.47 -6.60
N LEU A 124 3.03 2.68 -5.92
CA LEU A 124 1.98 3.58 -6.35
C LEU A 124 1.95 4.80 -5.43
N LEU A 125 1.99 5.99 -6.02
CA LEU A 125 1.74 7.25 -5.33
C LEU A 125 0.32 7.71 -5.67
N LEU A 126 -0.54 7.84 -4.65
CA LEU A 126 -1.93 8.24 -4.80
C LEU A 126 -2.17 9.55 -4.05
N ASP A 127 -2.75 10.55 -4.75
CA ASP A 127 -3.25 11.76 -4.10
C ASP A 127 -4.61 11.44 -3.45
N LEU A 128 -4.72 11.68 -2.14
CA LEU A 128 -5.97 11.42 -1.42
C LEU A 128 -7.13 12.34 -1.87
N ALA A 129 -6.81 13.48 -2.47
CA ALA A 129 -7.81 14.37 -3.06
C ALA A 129 -8.61 13.68 -4.18
N ASP A 130 -7.95 12.83 -4.98
CA ASP A 130 -8.60 12.05 -6.05
C ASP A 130 -9.57 10.96 -5.52
N TRP A 131 -9.55 10.72 -4.20
CA TRP A 131 -10.36 9.74 -3.48
C TRP A 131 -11.39 10.38 -2.54
N ASN A 132 -11.70 11.66 -2.78
CA ASN A 132 -12.61 12.44 -1.93
C ASN A 132 -12.23 12.40 -0.44
N GLY A 133 -10.92 12.41 -0.15
CA GLY A 133 -10.38 12.46 1.20
C GLY A 133 -10.45 11.16 2.00
N SER A 134 -10.81 10.03 1.37
CA SER A 134 -10.87 8.75 2.08
C SER A 134 -10.62 7.56 1.15
N ILE A 135 -9.61 6.75 1.49
CA ILE A 135 -9.26 5.52 0.80
C ILE A 135 -9.19 4.36 1.79
N VAL A 136 -9.65 3.18 1.38
CA VAL A 136 -9.49 1.92 2.10
C VAL A 136 -8.57 1.03 1.28
N LEU A 137 -7.62 0.39 1.93
CA LEU A 137 -6.58 -0.44 1.32
C LEU A 137 -6.81 -1.91 1.67
N ASP A 138 -6.55 -2.78 0.72
CA ASP A 138 -6.38 -4.20 1.00
C ASP A 138 -5.11 -4.45 1.84
N ASP A 139 -5.04 -5.61 2.50
CA ASP A 139 -3.98 -5.91 3.46
C ASP A 139 -2.59 -5.95 2.80
N GLY A 140 -1.58 -5.46 3.53
CA GLY A 140 -0.17 -5.53 3.14
C GLY A 140 0.27 -4.57 2.03
N LEU A 141 -0.57 -3.60 1.65
CA LEU A 141 -0.26 -2.63 0.59
C LEU A 141 0.34 -1.32 1.13
N PHE A 142 0.05 -0.96 2.37
CA PHE A 142 0.52 0.29 2.95
C PHE A 142 2.04 0.30 3.11
N LEU A 143 2.71 1.30 2.52
CA LEU A 143 4.13 1.55 2.69
C LEU A 143 4.39 2.84 3.47
N ALA A 144 3.80 3.96 3.03
CA ALA A 144 3.97 5.26 3.67
C ALA A 144 2.81 6.20 3.36
N CYS A 145 2.68 7.27 4.13
CA CYS A 145 1.81 8.38 3.79
C CYS A 145 2.28 9.69 4.42
N ASP A 146 1.70 10.80 3.98
CA ASP A 146 1.80 12.09 4.68
C ASP A 146 1.27 11.93 6.13
N SER A 147 2.02 12.39 7.14
CA SER A 147 1.66 12.20 8.55
C SER A 147 0.42 12.99 9.00
N ARG A 148 -0.03 13.95 8.19
CA ARG A 148 -1.31 14.66 8.42
C ARG A 148 -2.53 13.74 8.21
N LEU A 149 -2.37 12.63 7.50
CA LEU A 149 -3.42 11.66 7.24
C LEU A 149 -3.66 10.77 8.46
N LYS A 150 -4.93 10.46 8.72
CA LYS A 150 -5.34 9.63 9.85
C LYS A 150 -5.61 8.21 9.40
N HIS A 151 -5.11 7.27 10.17
CA HIS A 151 -5.38 5.85 9.98
C HIS A 151 -6.64 5.44 10.72
N LYS A 152 -7.50 4.65 10.07
CA LYS A 152 -8.71 4.05 10.64
C LYS A 152 -8.73 2.55 10.36
N THR A 153 -9.21 1.78 11.32
CA THR A 153 -9.55 0.38 11.09
C THR A 153 -10.96 0.32 10.50
N VAL A 154 -11.11 -0.25 9.32
CA VAL A 154 -12.40 -0.44 8.64
C VAL A 154 -12.78 -1.91 8.72
N MET A 155 -13.87 -2.21 9.40
CA MET A 155 -14.37 -3.57 9.54
C MET A 155 -15.06 -4.03 8.24
N ARG A 156 -14.75 -5.24 7.79
CA ARG A 156 -15.52 -5.89 6.72
C ARG A 156 -16.90 -6.23 7.28
N SER A 157 -17.93 -5.51 6.86
CA SER A 157 -19.30 -5.71 7.36
C SER A 157 -19.89 -7.02 6.83
N ASN A 158 -20.63 -7.75 7.71
CA ASN A 158 -21.44 -8.93 7.40
C ASN A 158 -20.73 -10.27 7.21
N PHE A 159 -19.58 -10.50 7.82
CA PHE A 159 -19.02 -11.84 7.93
C PHE A 159 -19.63 -12.54 9.16
N SER A 160 -20.35 -13.65 8.96
CA SER A 160 -20.56 -14.58 10.05
C SER A 160 -19.19 -15.20 10.37
N SER A 161 -18.76 -15.10 11.62
CA SER A 161 -17.47 -15.57 12.13
C SER A 161 -17.14 -17.05 11.83
N ALA A 162 -18.10 -17.80 11.30
CA ALA A 162 -17.95 -19.20 10.92
C ALA A 162 -17.36 -19.43 9.52
N VAL A 163 -17.26 -18.41 8.67
CA VAL A 163 -16.80 -18.54 7.27
C VAL A 163 -15.46 -17.83 7.02
N ALA A 164 -15.10 -16.89 7.90
CA ALA A 164 -13.81 -16.22 7.84
C ALA A 164 -12.71 -17.14 8.40
N GLY A 165 -12.19 -18.03 7.57
CA GLY A 165 -10.86 -18.57 7.84
C GLY A 165 -9.91 -17.40 8.00
N ASN A 166 -9.12 -17.37 9.04
CA ASN A 166 -8.00 -16.54 9.51
C ASN A 166 -7.49 -15.33 8.66
N GLU A 167 -8.21 -14.91 7.60
CA GLU A 167 -7.89 -13.77 6.76
C GLU A 167 -8.56 -12.52 7.34
N GLY A 168 -7.79 -11.43 7.48
CA GLY A 168 -8.09 -10.22 8.20
C GLY A 168 -9.54 -9.71 8.07
N LEU A 169 -10.21 -9.58 9.21
CA LEU A 169 -11.57 -9.03 9.32
C LEU A 169 -11.62 -7.50 9.11
N PHE A 170 -10.48 -6.88 8.92
CA PHE A 170 -10.34 -5.42 8.94
C PHE A 170 -9.37 -4.97 7.85
N ASN A 171 -9.67 -3.85 7.26
CA ASN A 171 -8.82 -3.16 6.29
C ASN A 171 -8.31 -1.84 6.87
N LEU A 172 -7.20 -1.34 6.31
CA LEU A 172 -6.67 -0.03 6.67
C LEU A 172 -7.39 1.07 5.88
N GLY A 173 -8.09 1.95 6.57
CA GLY A 173 -8.61 3.19 6.01
C GLY A 173 -7.66 4.35 6.27
N ILE A 174 -7.46 5.22 5.28
CA ILE A 174 -6.69 6.46 5.39
C ILE A 174 -7.61 7.62 5.04
N VAL A 175 -7.64 8.64 5.90
CA VAL A 175 -8.53 9.79 5.75
C VAL A 175 -7.81 11.11 6.00
N GLY A 176 -8.18 12.14 5.25
CA GLY A 176 -7.69 13.50 5.35
C GLY A 176 -8.23 14.35 4.22
N ASN A 177 -7.94 15.64 4.22
CA ASN A 177 -8.42 16.54 3.15
C ASN A 177 -7.51 16.45 1.93
N GLU A 178 -6.20 16.35 2.15
CA GLU A 178 -5.16 16.31 1.13
C GLU A 178 -3.93 15.56 1.66
N GLY A 179 -3.14 15.00 0.81
CA GLY A 179 -1.90 14.29 1.12
C GLY A 179 -1.70 13.06 0.26
N VAL A 180 -0.50 12.53 0.28
CA VAL A 180 -0.09 11.40 -0.56
C VAL A 180 -0.07 10.12 0.24
N VAL A 181 -0.59 9.06 -0.37
CA VAL A 181 -0.50 7.68 0.11
C VAL A 181 0.41 6.90 -0.83
N CYS A 182 1.41 6.23 -0.27
CA CYS A 182 2.37 5.42 -0.98
C CYS A 182 2.10 3.94 -0.69
N LEU A 183 1.91 3.15 -1.72
CA LEU A 183 1.53 1.73 -1.64
C LEU A 183 2.56 0.84 -2.32
N GLU A 184 2.74 -0.37 -1.81
CA GLU A 184 3.37 -1.48 -2.54
C GLU A 184 2.31 -2.32 -3.25
N SER A 185 2.41 -2.43 -4.57
CA SER A 185 1.47 -3.18 -5.42
C SER A 185 2.17 -4.35 -6.12
N ALA A 186 1.46 -5.46 -6.30
CA ALA A 186 1.91 -6.56 -7.15
C ALA A 186 1.91 -6.17 -8.64
N CYS A 187 1.01 -5.26 -9.05
CA CYS A 187 0.87 -4.79 -10.43
C CYS A 187 1.37 -3.36 -10.59
N PRO A 188 1.97 -3.00 -11.74
CA PRO A 188 2.29 -1.63 -12.09
C PRO A 188 1.02 -0.80 -12.30
N LYS A 189 1.15 0.52 -12.22
CA LYS A 189 0.03 1.47 -12.36
C LYS A 189 -0.69 1.31 -13.71
N GLU A 190 0.05 0.99 -14.76
CA GLU A 190 -0.43 0.84 -16.14
C GLU A 190 -1.33 -0.39 -16.35
N GLU A 191 -1.24 -1.39 -15.48
CA GLU A 191 -2.04 -2.60 -15.52
C GLU A 191 -3.24 -2.56 -14.56
N LEU A 192 -3.36 -1.51 -13.76
CA LEU A 192 -4.47 -1.36 -12.84
C LEU A 192 -5.72 -0.84 -13.54
N VAL A 193 -6.87 -1.43 -13.22
CA VAL A 193 -8.16 -1.00 -13.73
C VAL A 193 -8.85 -0.15 -12.68
N THR A 194 -9.19 1.09 -13.04
CA THR A 194 -10.00 1.98 -12.19
C THR A 194 -11.46 1.90 -12.60
N ILE A 195 -12.34 1.56 -11.65
CA ILE A 195 -13.80 1.57 -11.84
C ILE A 195 -14.39 2.70 -11.01
N GLU A 196 -15.10 3.60 -11.65
CA GLU A 196 -15.82 4.69 -11.01
C GLU A 196 -17.31 4.35 -10.94
N LEU A 197 -17.87 4.36 -9.74
CA LEU A 197 -19.28 4.10 -9.46
C LEU A 197 -20.00 5.42 -9.19
N GLN A 198 -21.21 5.56 -9.73
CA GLN A 198 -22.12 6.66 -9.49
C GLN A 198 -23.48 6.10 -9.09
N ASP A 199 -23.68 5.89 -7.78
CA ASP A 199 -24.84 5.21 -7.20
C ASP A 199 -25.07 3.82 -7.84
N ASP A 200 -23.98 3.05 -7.97
CA ASP A 200 -23.95 1.77 -8.69
C ASP A 200 -23.29 0.68 -7.84
N VAL A 201 -23.18 -0.53 -8.40
CA VAL A 201 -22.71 -1.74 -7.73
C VAL A 201 -21.63 -2.42 -8.54
N LEU A 202 -20.48 -2.67 -7.95
CA LEU A 202 -19.44 -3.54 -8.46
C LEU A 202 -19.40 -4.82 -7.63
N LYS A 203 -19.32 -5.96 -8.30
CA LYS A 203 -19.05 -7.28 -7.69
C LYS A 203 -17.74 -7.81 -8.22
N VAL A 204 -16.89 -8.26 -7.32
CA VAL A 204 -15.54 -8.77 -7.64
C VAL A 204 -15.38 -10.12 -6.96
N ASP A 205 -15.00 -11.13 -7.72
CA ASP A 205 -14.57 -12.41 -7.17
C ASP A 205 -13.10 -12.32 -6.73
N GLY A 206 -12.79 -12.95 -5.60
CA GLY A 206 -11.43 -12.93 -5.03
C GLY A 206 -10.94 -11.55 -4.58
N ASN A 207 -9.62 -11.41 -4.50
CA ASN A 207 -8.90 -10.26 -3.91
C ASN A 207 -8.33 -9.30 -4.95
N MET A 208 -8.98 -9.13 -6.10
CA MET A 208 -8.48 -8.22 -7.16
C MET A 208 -8.61 -6.74 -6.79
N ALA A 209 -9.54 -6.36 -5.92
CA ALA A 209 -9.70 -4.98 -5.48
C ALA A 209 -8.63 -4.64 -4.43
N ILE A 210 -7.68 -3.80 -4.80
CA ILE A 210 -6.54 -3.41 -3.95
C ILE A 210 -6.79 -2.13 -3.16
N ALA A 211 -7.65 -1.23 -3.66
CA ALA A 211 -8.02 0.00 -2.97
C ALA A 211 -9.40 0.48 -3.41
N TRP A 212 -10.12 1.16 -2.52
CA TRP A 212 -11.43 1.75 -2.84
C TRP A 212 -11.74 2.98 -2.01
N SER A 213 -12.65 3.82 -2.51
CA SER A 213 -13.10 5.01 -1.79
C SER A 213 -13.79 4.63 -0.50
N GLY A 214 -13.46 5.32 0.60
CA GLY A 214 -14.09 5.10 1.91
C GLY A 214 -15.58 5.47 1.96
N SER A 215 -16.12 6.11 0.91
CA SER A 215 -17.54 6.39 0.72
C SER A 215 -18.35 5.18 0.26
N LEU A 216 -17.70 4.17 -0.31
CA LEU A 216 -18.36 2.96 -0.77
C LEU A 216 -18.74 2.05 0.40
N ASN A 217 -19.93 1.47 0.32
CA ASN A 217 -20.36 0.41 1.24
C ASN A 217 -19.80 -0.93 0.74
N PHE A 218 -18.83 -1.47 1.48
CA PHE A 218 -18.20 -2.75 1.19
C PHE A 218 -18.86 -3.88 1.98
N THR A 219 -19.29 -4.94 1.27
CA THR A 219 -19.84 -6.17 1.87
C THR A 219 -19.28 -7.39 1.16
N VAL A 220 -19.27 -8.54 1.87
CA VAL A 220 -19.02 -9.84 1.27
C VAL A 220 -20.33 -10.58 1.17
N GLU A 221 -20.71 -11.00 -0.03
CA GLU A 221 -22.00 -11.60 -0.30
C GLU A 221 -21.83 -12.93 -1.07
N ARG A 222 -22.88 -13.74 -1.09
CA ARG A 222 -22.92 -14.92 -1.97
C ARG A 222 -23.11 -14.48 -3.42
N SER A 223 -22.42 -15.14 -4.36
CA SER A 223 -22.57 -14.86 -5.77
C SER A 223 -23.98 -15.16 -6.31
N GLY A 224 -24.66 -16.15 -5.72
CA GLY A 224 -26.01 -16.58 -6.09
C GLY A 224 -27.08 -16.34 -5.01
N LYS A 225 -28.37 -16.41 -5.43
CA LYS A 225 -29.52 -16.24 -4.51
C LYS A 225 -29.69 -17.40 -3.53
N SER A 226 -29.05 -18.55 -3.73
CA SER A 226 -29.12 -19.73 -2.87
C SER A 226 -27.73 -20.35 -2.68
N LEU A 227 -27.57 -21.15 -1.59
CA LEU A 227 -26.35 -21.93 -1.34
C LEU A 227 -25.98 -22.84 -2.51
N VAL A 228 -26.98 -23.51 -3.08
CA VAL A 228 -26.80 -24.43 -4.21
C VAL A 228 -26.45 -23.65 -5.49
N GLY A 229 -27.06 -22.48 -5.70
CA GLY A 229 -26.75 -21.61 -6.83
C GLY A 229 -25.33 -21.04 -6.79
N SER A 230 -24.86 -20.59 -5.60
CA SER A 230 -23.48 -20.12 -5.41
C SER A 230 -22.44 -21.25 -5.56
N ALA A 231 -22.77 -22.46 -5.08
CA ALA A 231 -21.91 -23.63 -5.28
C ALA A 231 -21.88 -24.09 -6.74
N ALA A 232 -22.97 -23.95 -7.45
CA ALA A 232 -23.08 -24.35 -8.86
C ALA A 232 -22.40 -23.36 -9.84
N SER A 233 -22.33 -22.06 -9.48
CA SER A 233 -21.57 -21.05 -10.24
C SER A 233 -20.05 -21.17 -10.07
N GLY A 234 -19.59 -21.86 -9.02
CA GLY A 234 -18.17 -21.99 -8.71
C GLY A 234 -17.54 -20.77 -8.01
N GLU A 235 -18.27 -19.65 -7.89
CA GLU A 235 -17.70 -18.38 -7.41
C GLU A 235 -17.88 -18.15 -5.90
N GLY A 236 -18.75 -18.89 -5.22
CA GLY A 236 -18.90 -18.88 -3.76
C GLY A 236 -19.29 -17.51 -3.17
N LEU A 237 -18.31 -16.79 -2.65
CA LEU A 237 -18.43 -15.45 -2.05
C LEU A 237 -17.80 -14.41 -2.96
N VAL A 238 -18.44 -13.25 -3.09
CA VAL A 238 -17.95 -12.11 -3.87
C VAL A 238 -17.87 -10.85 -3.00
N ASN A 239 -16.88 -10.04 -3.25
CA ASN A 239 -16.74 -8.71 -2.70
C ASN A 239 -17.66 -7.74 -3.45
N VAL A 240 -18.46 -6.98 -2.72
CA VAL A 240 -19.47 -6.09 -3.30
C VAL A 240 -19.26 -4.67 -2.79
N TYR A 241 -19.11 -3.76 -3.73
CA TYR A 241 -18.92 -2.33 -3.50
C TYR A 241 -20.14 -1.59 -4.03
N ARG A 242 -20.80 -0.77 -3.19
CA ARG A 242 -22.03 -0.03 -3.54
C ARG A 242 -21.89 1.45 -3.23
N GLY A 243 -22.48 2.28 -4.10
CA GLY A 243 -22.59 3.71 -3.90
C GLY A 243 -21.80 4.51 -4.93
N THR A 244 -21.26 5.66 -4.50
CA THR A 244 -20.50 6.56 -5.34
C THR A 244 -19.05 6.63 -4.86
N GLY A 245 -18.10 6.33 -5.77
CA GLY A 245 -16.67 6.30 -5.47
C GLY A 245 -15.88 5.52 -6.51
N LYS A 246 -14.62 5.22 -6.18
CA LYS A 246 -13.67 4.50 -7.06
C LYS A 246 -13.28 3.17 -6.44
N VAL A 247 -13.03 2.18 -7.28
CA VAL A 247 -12.37 0.92 -6.92
C VAL A 247 -11.20 0.68 -7.86
N LEU A 248 -10.04 0.37 -7.31
CA LEU A 248 -8.82 0.06 -8.04
C LEU A 248 -8.62 -1.45 -8.04
N LEU A 249 -8.58 -2.06 -9.23
CA LEU A 249 -8.42 -3.49 -9.41
C LEU A 249 -7.03 -3.83 -9.96
N ALA A 250 -6.44 -4.91 -9.46
CA ALA A 250 -5.24 -5.55 -9.98
C ALA A 250 -5.61 -6.90 -10.63
N PRO A 251 -6.02 -6.92 -11.92
CA PRO A 251 -6.61 -8.09 -12.55
C PRO A 251 -5.62 -9.23 -12.81
N VAL A 252 -4.32 -8.94 -12.79
CA VAL A 252 -3.23 -9.90 -13.05
C VAL A 252 -2.42 -10.18 -11.77
N ARG A 253 -3.01 -9.94 -10.62
CA ARG A 253 -2.39 -10.24 -9.32
C ARG A 253 -2.43 -11.76 -9.09
N ASP A 254 -1.25 -12.34 -8.80
CA ASP A 254 -1.09 -13.73 -8.32
C ASP A 254 -1.42 -13.85 -6.82
#